data_e075c4dcbc428f9090e043735f8e30f5
#
_entry.id   e075c4dcbc428f9090e043735f8e30f5
#
_cell.length_a   1.000
_cell.length_b   1.000
_cell.length_c   1.000
_cell.angle_alpha   90.00
_cell.angle_beta   90.00
_cell.angle_gamma   90.00
#
_symmetry.space_group_name_H-M   'P 1'
#
loop_
_entity.id
_entity.type
_entity.pdbx_description
1 polymer ?
#
loop_
_entity_poly.entity_id
_entity_poly.type
_entity_poly.pdbx_seq_one_letter_code
_entity_poly.pdbx_strand_id
1 'polypeptide(L)'
;MTLRYLLRGLVFFTFLMLASCRITGVSEKSENQKDDNYISAKNISFMEVESKIKPNYDPNSRSSSKLVVNIALDGSENIAVWEETLDFAQKNNVKFTFFIVGVHLLQDSLANLYNPPRRERGRSDVGFGGNKTRVESRLNMIRRAFREGHEIAGHGNGHWDGSEFTYEDWISELRQFEYFFRNAYQINEILDPDPNEWKAIADSIVGFRAPLLINNNEMYKALKDMGYIYDTSLVLALSTKYRYRYDDVIIFPLNSLNTKYGKTISMDYNFLMLDQGRELGAGARMLNEYRRYFLQARKKGNAPIQIGHHFARWNEGEYWWALKEFVFEHCKYEFTACVTFSDRIRLEDVHFFN
;
A
#
# COMPACT_ATOMS: atom_id res chain seq x y z
N MET A 1 -71.98 -23.72 -5.08
CA MET A 1 -72.27 -24.23 -3.74
C MET A 1 -71.17 -23.70 -2.84
N THR A 2 -71.47 -22.57 -2.20
CA THR A 2 -71.84 -22.37 -0.77
C THR A 2 -70.77 -22.86 0.16
N LEU A 3 -70.18 -22.14 1.12
CA LEU A 3 -70.66 -20.99 1.93
C LEU A 3 -69.48 -20.70 2.93
N ARG A 4 -69.00 -19.44 3.06
CA ARG A 4 -69.01 -18.62 4.28
C ARG A 4 -68.67 -19.26 5.63
N TYR A 5 -67.70 -18.64 6.36
CA TYR A 5 -67.84 -17.87 7.64
C TYR A 5 -66.39 -17.61 8.11
N LEU A 6 -65.91 -16.39 8.22
CA LEU A 6 -66.12 -15.29 9.18
C LEU A 6 -65.61 -15.55 10.61
N LEU A 7 -64.53 -14.81 10.94
CA LEU A 7 -64.31 -13.98 12.11
C LEU A 7 -63.90 -14.56 13.49
N ARG A 8 -62.98 -13.86 14.05
CA ARG A 8 -62.57 -13.58 15.45
C ARG A 8 -61.31 -14.36 15.84
N GLY A 9 -60.15 -13.77 16.06
CA GLY A 9 -59.81 -12.67 16.98
C GLY A 9 -59.44 -13.25 18.33
N LEU A 10 -58.17 -13.36 18.61
CA LEU A 10 -57.63 -13.07 19.97
C LEU A 10 -56.10 -13.05 19.98
N VAL A 11 -55.62 -12.02 20.60
CA VAL A 11 -54.22 -11.77 21.00
C VAL A 11 -53.77 -12.86 21.97
N PHE A 12 -52.61 -13.46 21.73
CA PHE A 12 -51.81 -14.07 22.80
C PHE A 12 -50.33 -13.75 22.62
N PHE A 13 -49.85 -12.99 23.58
CA PHE A 13 -48.44 -12.83 23.88
C PHE A 13 -47.85 -14.18 24.25
N THR A 14 -46.81 -14.59 23.55
CA THR A 14 -45.89 -15.58 24.08
C THR A 14 -44.47 -15.16 23.77
N PHE A 15 -43.77 -14.96 24.85
CA PHE A 15 -42.32 -14.84 24.96
C PHE A 15 -41.62 -15.94 24.13
N LEU A 16 -40.77 -15.55 23.19
CA LEU A 16 -39.75 -16.44 22.65
C LEU A 16 -38.37 -15.86 22.95
N MET A 17 -37.59 -16.66 23.62
CA MET A 17 -36.23 -16.39 24.01
C MET A 17 -35.40 -16.01 22.80
N LEU A 18 -34.76 -14.85 22.89
CA LEU A 18 -33.66 -14.43 22.07
C LEU A 18 -32.43 -15.27 22.47
N ALA A 19 -32.07 -16.25 21.66
CA ALA A 19 -30.75 -16.79 21.65
C ALA A 19 -29.82 -15.72 21.08
N SER A 20 -29.16 -14.98 21.97
CA SER A 20 -28.12 -14.01 21.60
C SER A 20 -26.90 -14.78 21.07
N CYS A 21 -26.75 -14.82 19.77
CA CYS A 21 -25.47 -15.05 19.15
C CYS A 21 -24.63 -13.79 19.45
N ARG A 22 -23.78 -13.86 20.45
CA ARG A 22 -22.74 -12.84 20.69
C ARG A 22 -21.75 -12.93 19.54
N ILE A 23 -21.93 -12.09 18.56
CA ILE A 23 -20.84 -11.64 17.70
C ILE A 23 -20.00 -10.76 18.64
N THR A 24 -18.83 -11.25 19.01
CA THR A 24 -17.83 -10.46 19.72
C THR A 24 -17.44 -9.31 18.80
N GLY A 25 -17.95 -8.13 19.12
CA GLY A 25 -17.58 -6.90 18.45
C GLY A 25 -16.07 -6.68 18.61
N VAL A 26 -15.38 -6.66 17.51
CA VAL A 26 -14.07 -6.05 17.41
C VAL A 26 -14.25 -4.58 17.79
N SER A 27 -13.55 -4.16 18.81
CA SER A 27 -13.64 -2.82 19.39
C SER A 27 -13.12 -1.78 18.38
N GLU A 28 -14.03 -1.11 17.67
CA GLU A 28 -13.72 0.06 16.82
C GLU A 28 -13.21 1.29 17.58
N LYS A 29 -13.06 1.20 18.90
CA LYS A 29 -12.69 2.36 19.73
C LYS A 29 -11.18 2.63 19.85
N SER A 30 -10.30 1.77 19.33
CA SER A 30 -8.85 1.99 19.45
C SER A 30 -8.24 2.75 18.25
N GLU A 31 -8.90 2.79 17.09
CA GLU A 31 -8.39 3.46 15.89
C GLU A 31 -8.50 4.99 15.96
N ASN A 32 -9.58 5.53 16.51
CA ASN A 32 -9.78 6.99 16.53
C ASN A 32 -8.81 7.79 17.43
N GLN A 33 -8.15 7.11 18.39
CA GLN A 33 -7.20 7.79 19.28
C GLN A 33 -5.75 7.78 18.72
N LYS A 34 -5.47 6.89 17.76
CA LYS A 34 -4.16 6.80 17.08
C LYS A 34 -4.01 7.85 15.97
N ASP A 35 -5.12 8.25 15.32
CA ASP A 35 -5.08 9.08 14.12
C ASP A 35 -4.69 10.54 14.38
N ASP A 36 -5.09 11.11 15.51
CA ASP A 36 -4.69 12.49 15.88
C ASP A 36 -3.19 12.59 16.23
N ASN A 37 -2.63 11.53 16.83
CA ASN A 37 -1.19 11.44 17.10
C ASN A 37 -0.36 11.16 15.83
N TYR A 38 -0.95 10.50 14.82
CA TYR A 38 -0.30 10.19 13.57
C TYR A 38 0.08 11.43 12.75
N ILE A 39 -0.76 12.45 12.72
CA ILE A 39 -0.47 13.74 12.06
C ILE A 39 0.58 14.54 12.85
N SER A 40 0.53 14.47 14.18
CA SER A 40 1.44 15.19 15.08
C SER A 40 2.87 14.64 15.08
N ALA A 41 3.03 13.30 15.13
CA ALA A 41 4.34 12.65 15.10
C ALA A 41 5.08 12.86 13.77
N LYS A 42 4.35 12.91 12.65
CA LYS A 42 4.92 13.18 11.32
C LYS A 42 5.61 14.52 11.20
N ASN A 43 5.13 15.55 11.89
CA ASN A 43 5.68 16.90 11.77
C ASN A 43 7.08 17.01 12.37
N ILE A 44 7.43 16.20 13.36
CA ILE A 44 8.74 16.27 14.04
C ILE A 44 9.79 15.46 13.28
N SER A 45 9.45 14.23 12.87
CA SER A 45 10.34 13.36 12.07
C SER A 45 10.66 13.94 10.68
N PHE A 46 9.69 14.62 10.06
CA PHE A 46 9.80 15.24 8.75
C PHE A 46 10.89 16.31 8.68
N MET A 47 11.00 17.19 9.65
CA MET A 47 11.98 18.28 9.64
C MET A 47 13.43 17.79 9.80
N GLU A 48 13.63 16.68 10.50
CA GLU A 48 14.97 16.11 10.74
C GLU A 48 15.50 15.36 9.53
N VAL A 49 14.63 14.65 8.82
CA VAL A 49 14.95 13.93 7.58
C VAL A 49 15.13 14.92 6.42
N GLU A 50 14.29 15.95 6.32
CA GLU A 50 14.35 16.94 5.25
C GLU A 50 15.69 17.67 5.19
N SER A 51 16.36 17.90 6.34
CA SER A 51 17.68 18.55 6.37
C SER A 51 18.78 17.72 5.73
N LYS A 52 18.63 16.39 5.64
CA LYS A 52 19.60 15.44 5.08
C LYS A 52 19.23 14.97 3.68
N ILE A 53 17.99 15.14 3.27
CA ILE A 53 17.55 14.85 1.90
C ILE A 53 18.11 15.93 0.99
N LYS A 54 19.17 15.61 0.28
CA LYS A 54 19.75 16.53 -0.72
C LYS A 54 18.96 16.42 -2.00
N PRO A 55 18.36 17.52 -2.50
CA PRO A 55 17.86 17.54 -3.86
C PRO A 55 19.06 17.38 -4.80
N ASN A 56 19.07 16.30 -5.57
CA ASN A 56 20.03 16.15 -6.65
C ASN A 56 19.51 16.97 -7.84
N TYR A 57 19.87 18.26 -7.86
CA TYR A 57 19.44 19.20 -8.90
C TYR A 57 20.35 19.07 -10.11
N ASP A 58 19.82 18.52 -11.19
CA ASP A 58 20.40 18.71 -12.52
C ASP A 58 19.57 19.77 -13.27
N PRO A 59 20.11 20.99 -13.45
CA PRO A 59 19.43 22.06 -14.21
C PRO A 59 19.20 21.68 -15.68
N ASN A 60 19.90 20.66 -16.18
CA ASN A 60 19.82 20.19 -17.56
C ASN A 60 18.98 18.92 -17.71
N SER A 61 18.46 18.35 -16.63
CA SER A 61 17.55 17.20 -16.74
C SER A 61 16.32 17.62 -17.52
N ARG A 62 16.27 17.24 -18.80
CA ARG A 62 15.05 17.37 -19.59
C ARG A 62 13.97 16.55 -18.89
N SER A 63 12.91 17.22 -18.48
CA SER A 63 11.66 16.57 -18.09
C SER A 63 11.40 15.45 -19.09
N SER A 64 11.18 14.23 -18.60
CA SER A 64 10.73 13.10 -19.42
C SER A 64 9.64 13.61 -20.37
N SER A 65 9.73 13.28 -21.66
CA SER A 65 8.68 13.63 -22.63
C SER A 65 7.32 13.10 -22.21
N LYS A 66 7.33 12.05 -21.36
CA LYS A 66 6.13 11.41 -20.80
C LYS A 66 5.94 11.78 -19.33
N LEU A 67 4.67 11.92 -18.93
CA LEU A 67 4.31 11.98 -17.51
C LEU A 67 4.36 10.57 -16.93
N VAL A 68 5.24 10.38 -15.96
CA VAL A 68 5.35 9.10 -15.24
C VAL A 68 4.30 9.03 -14.15
N VAL A 69 3.57 7.93 -14.11
CA VAL A 69 2.57 7.60 -13.08
C VAL A 69 2.97 6.28 -12.42
N ASN A 70 3.31 6.33 -11.14
CA ASN A 70 3.51 5.12 -10.35
C ASN A 70 2.24 4.82 -9.56
N ILE A 71 1.73 3.59 -9.68
CA ILE A 71 0.58 3.11 -8.93
C ILE A 71 1.04 1.94 -8.06
N ALA A 72 0.76 2.03 -6.77
CA ALA A 72 1.17 1.02 -5.82
C ALA A 72 0.02 0.59 -4.90
N LEU A 73 0.04 -0.66 -4.47
CA LEU A 73 -0.89 -1.21 -3.49
C LEU A 73 -0.12 -1.73 -2.29
N ASP A 74 -0.56 -1.32 -1.10
CA ASP A 74 0.02 -1.71 0.18
C ASP A 74 -0.78 -2.82 0.85
N GLY A 75 -0.11 -3.78 1.47
CA GLY A 75 -0.73 -4.96 2.08
C GLY A 75 -0.52 -6.22 1.26
N SER A 76 -1.39 -7.20 1.41
CA SER A 76 -1.42 -8.44 0.62
C SER A 76 -2.44 -9.47 1.15
N GLU A 77 -3.27 -9.08 2.11
CA GLU A 77 -4.09 -10.03 2.87
C GLU A 77 -5.28 -10.59 2.07
N ASN A 78 -5.86 -9.84 1.16
CA ASN A 78 -7.11 -10.18 0.49
C ASN A 78 -6.90 -10.77 -0.91
N ILE A 79 -7.13 -12.08 -1.04
CA ILE A 79 -6.89 -12.82 -2.29
C ILE A 79 -7.84 -12.37 -3.42
N ALA A 80 -9.11 -12.10 -3.11
CA ALA A 80 -10.05 -11.63 -4.14
C ALA A 80 -9.65 -10.25 -4.71
N VAL A 81 -9.06 -9.40 -3.87
CA VAL A 81 -8.50 -8.12 -4.32
C VAL A 81 -7.27 -8.32 -5.20
N TRP A 82 -6.43 -9.33 -4.91
CA TRP A 82 -5.32 -9.71 -5.78
C TRP A 82 -5.80 -10.07 -7.18
N GLU A 83 -6.74 -11.02 -7.27
CA GLU A 83 -7.28 -11.50 -8.54
C GLU A 83 -7.89 -10.35 -9.36
N GLU A 84 -8.79 -9.57 -8.75
CA GLU A 84 -9.41 -8.43 -9.41
C GLU A 84 -8.37 -7.40 -9.90
N THR A 85 -7.33 -7.15 -9.09
CA THR A 85 -6.29 -6.16 -9.41
C THR A 85 -5.43 -6.63 -10.58
N LEU A 86 -5.01 -7.89 -10.58
CA LEU A 86 -4.17 -8.44 -11.65
C LEU A 86 -4.96 -8.58 -12.96
N ASP A 87 -6.21 -9.04 -12.91
CA ASP A 87 -7.09 -9.09 -14.08
C ASP A 87 -7.33 -7.71 -14.69
N PHE A 88 -7.56 -6.71 -13.84
CA PHE A 88 -7.70 -5.32 -14.29
C PHE A 88 -6.42 -4.79 -14.92
N ALA A 89 -5.27 -5.04 -14.29
CA ALA A 89 -3.96 -4.60 -14.78
C ALA A 89 -3.63 -5.23 -16.14
N GLN A 90 -3.85 -6.53 -16.28
CA GLN A 90 -3.64 -7.26 -17.54
C GLN A 90 -4.53 -6.71 -18.67
N LYS A 91 -5.83 -6.52 -18.39
CA LYS A 91 -6.79 -5.99 -19.37
C LYS A 91 -6.44 -4.59 -19.85
N ASN A 92 -5.85 -3.75 -19.02
CA ASN A 92 -5.51 -2.37 -19.33
C ASN A 92 -4.03 -2.16 -19.68
N ASN A 93 -3.23 -3.23 -19.70
CA ASN A 93 -1.80 -3.21 -19.98
C ASN A 93 -1.03 -2.21 -19.10
N VAL A 94 -1.32 -2.22 -17.79
CA VAL A 94 -0.65 -1.38 -16.78
C VAL A 94 0.13 -2.23 -15.79
N LYS A 95 1.17 -1.66 -15.18
CA LYS A 95 1.97 -2.34 -14.17
C LYS A 95 1.89 -1.59 -12.85
N PHE A 96 1.77 -2.36 -11.77
CA PHE A 96 1.69 -1.87 -10.40
C PHE A 96 2.90 -2.32 -9.59
N THR A 97 3.19 -1.61 -8.51
CA THR A 97 4.11 -2.06 -7.47
C THR A 97 3.30 -2.52 -6.27
N PHE A 98 3.58 -3.73 -5.78
CA PHE A 98 2.93 -4.32 -4.61
C PHE A 98 3.87 -4.29 -3.42
N PHE A 99 3.54 -3.53 -2.39
CA PHE A 99 4.28 -3.46 -1.13
C PHE A 99 3.76 -4.51 -0.17
N ILE A 100 4.52 -5.59 0.01
CA ILE A 100 4.12 -6.79 0.73
C ILE A 100 4.43 -6.68 2.22
N VAL A 101 3.45 -7.01 3.06
CA VAL A 101 3.62 -7.17 4.51
C VAL A 101 4.14 -8.57 4.80
N GLY A 102 5.29 -8.68 5.48
CA GLY A 102 5.99 -9.95 5.67
C GLY A 102 5.20 -10.97 6.49
N VAL A 103 4.49 -10.57 7.55
CA VAL A 103 3.71 -11.50 8.38
C VAL A 103 2.51 -12.11 7.66
N HIS A 104 2.06 -11.51 6.56
CA HIS A 104 1.02 -12.13 5.72
C HIS A 104 1.52 -13.40 5.01
N LEU A 105 2.84 -13.62 4.96
CA LEU A 105 3.47 -14.84 4.43
C LEU A 105 3.63 -15.94 5.48
N LEU A 106 3.16 -15.73 6.71
CA LEU A 106 3.17 -16.70 7.80
C LEU A 106 1.75 -17.15 8.13
N GLN A 107 1.54 -18.46 8.32
CA GLN A 107 0.30 -18.95 8.91
C GLN A 107 0.09 -18.37 10.32
N ASP A 108 -1.16 -18.20 10.74
CA ASP A 108 -1.49 -17.72 12.10
C ASP A 108 -0.84 -18.59 13.21
N SER A 109 -0.74 -19.90 12.97
CA SER A 109 -0.08 -20.84 13.87
C SER A 109 1.43 -20.62 14.02
N LEU A 110 2.03 -19.89 13.08
CA LEU A 110 3.46 -19.58 13.02
C LEU A 110 3.79 -18.16 13.49
N ALA A 111 2.81 -17.44 14.03
CA ALA A 111 2.96 -16.06 14.49
C ALA A 111 4.20 -15.86 15.39
N ASN A 112 4.51 -16.82 16.26
CA ASN A 112 5.65 -16.76 17.17
C ASN A 112 7.03 -16.81 16.49
N LEU A 113 7.11 -17.02 15.18
CA LEU A 113 8.36 -16.86 14.44
C LEU A 113 8.74 -15.38 14.29
N TYR A 114 7.75 -14.49 14.24
CA TYR A 114 7.99 -13.06 14.19
C TYR A 114 8.31 -12.48 15.57
N ASN A 115 9.43 -11.81 15.69
CA ASN A 115 9.89 -11.12 16.89
C ASN A 115 9.96 -9.61 16.61
N PRO A 116 8.85 -8.89 16.71
CA PRO A 116 8.81 -7.48 16.36
C PRO A 116 9.71 -6.65 17.26
N PRO A 117 10.38 -5.62 16.73
CA PRO A 117 11.09 -4.67 17.55
C PRO A 117 10.16 -4.02 18.57
N ARG A 118 10.62 -3.94 19.84
CA ARG A 118 9.91 -3.25 20.94
C ARG A 118 8.48 -3.74 21.22
N ARG A 119 8.12 -4.92 20.78
CA ARG A 119 6.79 -5.53 20.98
C ARG A 119 6.94 -6.97 21.42
N GLU A 120 5.87 -7.55 21.93
CA GLU A 120 5.84 -8.98 22.26
C GLU A 120 5.95 -9.84 21.00
N ARG A 121 6.67 -10.94 21.11
CA ARG A 121 6.81 -11.95 20.06
C ARG A 121 5.43 -12.42 19.56
N GLY A 122 5.28 -12.59 18.25
CA GLY A 122 4.05 -13.07 17.66
C GLY A 122 2.93 -12.02 17.59
N ARG A 123 3.25 -10.73 17.74
CA ARG A 123 2.28 -9.64 17.58
C ARG A 123 2.42 -8.97 16.24
N SER A 124 1.32 -8.50 15.70
CA SER A 124 1.21 -7.72 14.47
C SER A 124 0.02 -6.76 14.57
N ASP A 125 0.09 -5.61 13.93
CA ASP A 125 -1.01 -4.63 13.86
C ASP A 125 -2.03 -4.97 12.75
N VAL A 126 -1.67 -5.88 11.84
CA VAL A 126 -2.47 -6.28 10.67
C VAL A 126 -2.81 -7.78 10.62
N GLY A 127 -2.53 -8.52 11.69
CA GLY A 127 -2.73 -9.97 11.71
C GLY A 127 -1.65 -10.73 10.94
N PHE A 128 -1.94 -12.00 10.63
CA PHE A 128 -1.04 -12.92 9.92
C PHE A 128 -1.72 -13.45 8.65
N GLY A 129 -1.06 -14.39 7.96
CA GLY A 129 -1.51 -14.89 6.66
C GLY A 129 -2.74 -15.79 6.65
N GLY A 130 -3.27 -16.14 7.82
CA GLY A 130 -4.37 -17.08 7.95
C GLY A 130 -3.90 -18.53 7.98
N ASN A 131 -4.65 -19.43 7.40
CA ASN A 131 -4.27 -20.84 7.30
C ASN A 131 -3.32 -21.10 6.10
N LYS A 132 -2.79 -22.33 6.02
CA LYS A 132 -1.87 -22.76 4.97
C LYS A 132 -2.38 -22.47 3.56
N THR A 133 -3.65 -22.77 3.28
CA THR A 133 -4.26 -22.54 1.95
C THR A 133 -4.30 -21.06 1.58
N ARG A 134 -4.60 -20.16 2.53
CA ARG A 134 -4.58 -18.72 2.27
C ARG A 134 -3.18 -18.20 2.00
N VAL A 135 -2.17 -18.68 2.75
CA VAL A 135 -0.77 -18.34 2.49
C VAL A 135 -0.37 -18.84 1.10
N GLU A 136 -0.65 -20.11 0.76
CA GLU A 136 -0.35 -20.67 -0.57
C GLU A 136 -1.01 -19.87 -1.70
N SER A 137 -2.27 -19.51 -1.56
CA SER A 137 -2.97 -18.67 -2.53
C SER A 137 -2.26 -17.32 -2.72
N ARG A 138 -1.80 -16.70 -1.63
CA ARG A 138 -1.05 -15.43 -1.69
C ARG A 138 0.28 -15.58 -2.39
N LEU A 139 1.04 -16.64 -2.09
CA LEU A 139 2.30 -16.93 -2.79
C LEU A 139 2.07 -17.10 -4.30
N ASN A 140 0.99 -17.77 -4.68
CA ASN A 140 0.61 -17.93 -6.09
C ASN A 140 0.25 -16.57 -6.75
N MET A 141 -0.44 -15.66 -6.03
CA MET A 141 -0.72 -14.32 -6.54
C MET A 141 0.56 -13.48 -6.70
N ILE A 142 1.49 -13.58 -5.77
CA ILE A 142 2.80 -12.89 -5.88
C ILE A 142 3.57 -13.41 -7.12
N ARG A 143 3.60 -14.73 -7.35
CA ARG A 143 4.18 -15.30 -8.57
C ARG A 143 3.50 -14.80 -9.84
N ARG A 144 2.17 -14.80 -9.84
CA ARG A 144 1.38 -14.27 -10.96
C ARG A 144 1.75 -12.81 -11.24
N ALA A 145 1.77 -11.98 -10.20
CA ALA A 145 2.14 -10.57 -10.32
C ALA A 145 3.54 -10.40 -10.95
N PHE A 146 4.52 -11.15 -10.48
CA PHE A 146 5.87 -11.10 -11.01
C PHE A 146 5.95 -11.54 -12.49
N ARG A 147 5.33 -12.66 -12.84
CA ARG A 147 5.25 -13.17 -14.23
C ARG A 147 4.58 -12.18 -15.17
N GLU A 148 3.58 -11.46 -14.69
CA GLU A 148 2.87 -10.42 -15.43
C GLU A 148 3.66 -9.09 -15.50
N GLY A 149 4.86 -9.02 -14.89
CA GLY A 149 5.76 -7.86 -14.95
C GLY A 149 5.41 -6.75 -13.97
N HIS A 150 4.67 -7.08 -12.92
CA HIS A 150 4.50 -6.19 -11.76
C HIS A 150 5.73 -6.21 -10.87
N GLU A 151 5.89 -5.20 -10.05
CA GLU A 151 6.97 -5.11 -9.09
C GLU A 151 6.50 -5.58 -7.71
N ILE A 152 7.35 -6.34 -7.03
CA ILE A 152 7.16 -6.75 -5.63
C ILE A 152 8.16 -5.96 -4.79
N ALA A 153 7.71 -5.35 -3.71
CA ALA A 153 8.49 -4.51 -2.82
C ALA A 153 8.13 -4.77 -1.36
N GLY A 154 8.95 -4.30 -0.43
CA GLY A 154 8.80 -4.53 1.00
C GLY A 154 7.92 -3.49 1.71
N HIS A 155 7.10 -3.94 2.67
CA HIS A 155 6.27 -3.09 3.55
C HIS A 155 6.44 -3.42 5.04
N GLY A 156 7.66 -3.85 5.45
CA GLY A 156 7.90 -4.36 6.78
C GLY A 156 7.17 -5.67 7.08
N ASN A 157 7.06 -6.03 8.35
CA ASN A 157 6.38 -7.25 8.77
C ASN A 157 5.07 -6.97 9.50
N GLY A 158 5.15 -6.44 10.73
CA GLY A 158 4.02 -6.32 11.64
C GLY A 158 3.19 -5.05 11.45
N HIS A 159 3.52 -4.21 10.47
CA HIS A 159 2.87 -2.92 10.19
C HIS A 159 2.91 -1.94 11.37
N TRP A 160 4.04 -1.90 12.08
CA TRP A 160 4.22 -1.07 13.27
C TRP A 160 4.59 0.38 12.93
N ASP A 161 4.18 1.29 13.81
CA ASP A 161 4.76 2.62 13.85
C ASP A 161 6.24 2.53 14.22
N GLY A 162 7.10 2.85 13.26
CA GLY A 162 8.56 2.83 13.38
C GLY A 162 9.16 4.19 13.74
N SER A 163 8.37 5.17 14.20
CA SER A 163 8.85 6.53 14.52
C SER A 163 9.99 6.55 15.54
N GLU A 164 9.94 5.61 16.50
CA GLU A 164 10.95 5.46 17.55
C GLU A 164 11.93 4.29 17.30
N PHE A 165 11.86 3.64 16.14
CA PHE A 165 12.79 2.57 15.82
C PHE A 165 14.20 3.11 15.68
N THR A 166 15.15 2.40 16.35
CA THR A 166 16.58 2.61 16.14
C THR A 166 17.03 1.96 14.82
N TYR A 167 18.26 2.18 14.45
CA TYR A 167 18.88 1.48 13.32
C TYR A 167 18.80 -0.06 13.47
N GLU A 168 19.09 -0.58 14.66
CA GLU A 168 19.04 -2.01 14.96
C GLU A 168 17.62 -2.55 14.89
N ASP A 169 16.61 -1.78 15.33
CA ASP A 169 15.20 -2.12 15.20
C ASP A 169 14.82 -2.26 13.73
N TRP A 170 15.20 -1.30 12.88
CA TRP A 170 14.96 -1.34 11.45
C TRP A 170 15.70 -2.49 10.76
N ILE A 171 16.96 -2.73 11.09
CA ILE A 171 17.73 -3.89 10.57
C ILE A 171 17.04 -5.20 10.97
N SER A 172 16.56 -5.32 12.21
CA SER A 172 15.84 -6.50 12.66
C SER A 172 14.56 -6.72 11.86
N GLU A 173 13.77 -5.66 11.66
CA GLU A 173 12.52 -5.71 10.91
C GLU A 173 12.74 -6.12 9.45
N LEU A 174 13.72 -5.50 8.77
CA LEU A 174 14.04 -5.76 7.37
C LEU A 174 14.62 -7.17 7.17
N ARG A 175 15.49 -7.65 8.07
CA ARG A 175 16.04 -9.01 8.00
C ARG A 175 14.96 -10.07 8.22
N GLN A 176 14.02 -9.84 9.13
CA GLN A 176 12.90 -10.76 9.33
C GLN A 176 11.99 -10.77 8.09
N PHE A 177 11.74 -9.61 7.47
CA PHE A 177 11.00 -9.53 6.21
C PHE A 177 11.68 -10.37 5.12
N GLU A 178 12.96 -10.16 4.90
CA GLU A 178 13.74 -10.92 3.91
C GLU A 178 13.71 -12.42 4.20
N TYR A 179 13.89 -12.81 5.47
CA TYR A 179 13.85 -14.20 5.88
C TYR A 179 12.48 -14.85 5.62
N PHE A 180 11.39 -14.20 6.01
CA PHE A 180 10.04 -14.72 5.80
C PHE A 180 9.69 -14.80 4.32
N PHE A 181 10.09 -13.81 3.54
CA PHE A 181 9.83 -13.81 2.10
C PHE A 181 10.61 -14.94 1.40
N ARG A 182 11.91 -15.03 1.61
CA ARG A 182 12.75 -16.04 0.95
C ARG A 182 12.34 -17.47 1.32
N ASN A 183 11.95 -17.70 2.55
CA ASN A 183 11.66 -19.03 3.07
C ASN A 183 10.14 -19.30 3.19
N ALA A 184 9.27 -18.50 2.56
CA ALA A 184 7.83 -18.57 2.74
C ALA A 184 7.26 -19.97 2.48
N TYR A 185 7.69 -20.66 1.46
CA TYR A 185 7.25 -22.03 1.16
C TYR A 185 7.71 -23.01 2.23
N GLN A 186 8.98 -22.99 2.60
CA GLN A 186 9.56 -23.89 3.59
C GLN A 186 8.95 -23.69 4.98
N ILE A 187 8.83 -22.44 5.43
CA ILE A 187 8.30 -22.10 6.77
C ILE A 187 6.85 -22.59 6.93
N ASN A 188 6.06 -22.49 5.87
CA ASN A 188 4.66 -22.89 5.89
C ASN A 188 4.44 -24.35 5.46
N GLU A 189 5.50 -25.12 5.22
CA GLU A 189 5.43 -26.50 4.73
C GLU A 189 4.61 -26.63 3.43
N ILE A 190 4.70 -25.64 2.55
CA ILE A 190 4.06 -25.61 1.24
C ILE A 190 5.09 -26.10 0.21
N LEU A 191 4.65 -26.95 -0.74
CA LEU A 191 5.51 -27.35 -1.83
C LEU A 191 5.78 -26.16 -2.77
N ASP A 192 7.05 -25.82 -2.93
CA ASP A 192 7.44 -24.79 -3.90
C ASP A 192 7.45 -25.38 -5.30
N PRO A 193 6.59 -24.91 -6.23
CA PRO A 193 6.53 -25.43 -7.58
C PRO A 193 7.75 -25.04 -8.44
N ASP A 194 8.44 -23.95 -8.12
CA ASP A 194 9.66 -23.49 -8.79
C ASP A 194 10.52 -22.63 -7.84
N PRO A 195 11.46 -23.27 -7.13
CA PRO A 195 12.34 -22.57 -6.20
C PRO A 195 13.24 -21.52 -6.87
N ASN A 196 13.60 -21.69 -8.12
CA ASN A 196 14.43 -20.72 -8.84
C ASN A 196 13.65 -19.44 -9.15
N GLU A 197 12.38 -19.58 -9.54
CA GLU A 197 11.52 -18.42 -9.75
C GLU A 197 11.27 -17.68 -8.43
N TRP A 198 10.99 -18.40 -7.33
CA TRP A 198 10.76 -17.74 -6.04
C TRP A 198 12.01 -17.01 -5.55
N LYS A 199 13.17 -17.61 -5.76
CA LYS A 199 14.46 -16.94 -5.50
C LYS A 199 14.60 -15.66 -6.33
N ALA A 200 14.27 -15.71 -7.63
CA ALA A 200 14.35 -14.54 -8.50
C ALA A 200 13.38 -13.43 -8.06
N ILE A 201 12.16 -13.77 -7.61
CA ILE A 201 11.21 -12.82 -7.03
C ILE A 201 11.83 -12.17 -5.78
N ALA A 202 12.34 -12.96 -4.84
CA ALA A 202 12.95 -12.46 -3.62
C ALA A 202 14.16 -11.56 -3.88
N ASP A 203 14.99 -11.90 -4.87
CA ASP A 203 16.16 -11.10 -5.26
C ASP A 203 15.77 -9.80 -6.00
N SER A 204 14.56 -9.72 -6.54
CA SER A 204 14.06 -8.51 -7.21
C SER A 204 13.52 -7.45 -6.25
N ILE A 205 13.38 -7.76 -4.96
CA ILE A 205 12.87 -6.81 -3.97
C ILE A 205 13.94 -5.79 -3.64
N VAL A 206 13.82 -4.61 -4.24
CA VAL A 206 14.77 -3.50 -4.10
C VAL A 206 14.11 -2.22 -3.60
N GLY A 207 12.79 -2.23 -3.42
CA GLY A 207 12.00 -1.09 -3.00
C GLY A 207 11.36 -1.28 -1.63
N PHE A 208 11.14 -0.17 -0.94
CA PHE A 208 10.52 -0.16 0.38
C PHE A 208 9.48 0.96 0.51
N ARG A 209 8.46 0.69 1.30
CA ARG A 209 7.53 1.67 1.88
C ARG A 209 7.32 1.33 3.33
N ALA A 210 7.60 2.27 4.23
CA ALA A 210 7.36 2.07 5.64
C ALA A 210 5.86 2.01 5.95
N PRO A 211 5.44 1.13 6.86
CA PRO A 211 4.11 1.19 7.46
C PRO A 211 3.78 2.59 7.95
N LEU A 212 2.53 3.01 7.78
CA LEU A 212 2.05 4.34 8.17
C LEU A 212 2.83 5.51 7.54
N LEU A 213 3.66 5.25 6.53
CA LEU A 213 4.57 6.21 5.89
C LEU A 213 5.58 6.85 6.87
N ILE A 214 5.81 6.21 8.02
CA ILE A 214 6.76 6.69 9.03
C ILE A 214 8.18 6.46 8.52
N ASN A 215 8.95 7.52 8.47
CA ASN A 215 10.34 7.49 8.05
C ASN A 215 11.22 8.31 8.99
N ASN A 216 12.44 7.84 9.20
CA ASN A 216 13.47 8.53 9.98
C ASN A 216 14.86 8.23 9.41
N ASN A 217 15.87 8.91 9.93
CA ASN A 217 17.27 8.73 9.48
C ASN A 217 17.76 7.29 9.67
N GLU A 218 17.34 6.64 10.75
CA GLU A 218 17.77 5.29 11.09
C GLU A 218 17.19 4.26 10.10
N MET A 219 15.96 4.49 9.62
CA MET A 219 15.37 3.71 8.54
C MET A 219 16.19 3.80 7.26
N TYR A 220 16.52 5.00 6.82
CA TYR A 220 17.28 5.17 5.58
C TYR A 220 18.68 4.57 5.64
N LYS A 221 19.37 4.64 6.79
CA LYS A 221 20.64 3.94 7.00
C LYS A 221 20.45 2.43 6.88
N ALA A 222 19.43 1.88 7.54
CA ALA A 222 19.13 0.45 7.49
C ALA A 222 18.76 -0.01 6.07
N LEU A 223 17.95 0.75 5.33
CA LEU A 223 17.61 0.47 3.94
C LEU A 223 18.87 0.42 3.05
N LYS A 224 19.77 1.40 3.19
CA LYS A 224 21.06 1.42 2.47
C LYS A 224 21.88 0.16 2.77
N ASP A 225 22.08 -0.15 4.03
CA ASP A 225 22.93 -1.27 4.46
C ASP A 225 22.31 -2.64 4.12
N MET A 226 20.99 -2.71 3.96
CA MET A 226 20.27 -3.88 3.45
C MET A 226 20.18 -3.94 1.91
N GLY A 227 20.74 -2.95 1.20
CA GLY A 227 20.79 -2.94 -0.26
C GLY A 227 19.49 -2.50 -0.97
N TYR A 228 18.59 -1.83 -0.26
CA TYR A 228 17.40 -1.24 -0.90
C TYR A 228 17.80 -0.07 -1.80
N ILE A 229 17.23 -0.01 -2.99
CA ILE A 229 17.56 1.01 -4.01
C ILE A 229 16.66 2.23 -3.85
N TYR A 230 15.38 2.04 -3.46
CA TYR A 230 14.45 3.15 -3.32
C TYR A 230 13.50 3.01 -2.13
N ASP A 231 12.97 4.14 -1.69
CA ASP A 231 11.92 4.28 -0.68
C ASP A 231 10.79 5.20 -1.17
N THR A 232 9.57 4.93 -0.72
CA THR A 232 8.38 5.73 -1.08
C THR A 232 7.58 6.21 0.13
N SER A 233 8.21 6.29 1.31
CA SER A 233 7.52 6.66 2.56
C SER A 233 7.39 8.16 2.75
N LEU A 234 8.24 8.96 2.11
CA LEU A 234 8.23 10.41 2.28
C LEU A 234 7.00 11.05 1.62
N VAL A 235 6.43 12.06 2.27
CA VAL A 235 5.30 12.85 1.73
C VAL A 235 5.72 14.28 1.46
N LEU A 236 5.65 14.72 0.22
CA LEU A 236 6.01 16.08 -0.20
C LEU A 236 4.94 16.70 -1.11
N ALA A 237 5.01 18.01 -1.29
CA ALA A 237 4.25 18.68 -2.34
C ALA A 237 4.76 18.28 -3.73
N LEU A 238 3.87 18.27 -4.72
CA LEU A 238 4.22 17.96 -6.10
C LEU A 238 5.29 18.94 -6.63
N SER A 239 6.43 18.38 -7.06
CA SER A 239 7.57 19.13 -7.58
C SER A 239 8.15 18.45 -8.81
N THR A 240 8.65 19.25 -9.76
CA THR A 240 9.37 18.79 -10.95
C THR A 240 10.86 18.75 -10.78
N LYS A 241 11.37 19.36 -9.70
CA LYS A 241 12.75 19.82 -9.69
C LYS A 241 13.74 18.85 -9.08
N TYR A 242 13.28 17.75 -8.43
CA TYR A 242 14.18 17.02 -7.56
C TYR A 242 14.01 15.52 -7.66
N ARG A 243 15.09 14.81 -7.94
CA ARG A 243 15.33 13.48 -7.42
C ARG A 243 15.75 13.64 -5.96
N TYR A 244 15.01 13.04 -5.07
CA TYR A 244 15.39 13.01 -3.67
C TYR A 244 16.26 11.77 -3.44
N ARG A 245 17.30 11.91 -2.67
CA ARG A 245 18.14 10.81 -2.23
C ARG A 245 18.51 10.98 -0.77
N TYR A 246 18.57 9.87 -0.07
CA TYR A 246 19.25 9.77 1.19
C TYR A 246 20.45 8.84 0.97
N ASP A 247 21.66 9.38 0.92
CA ASP A 247 22.84 8.68 0.41
C ASP A 247 22.52 8.02 -0.97
N ASP A 248 22.63 6.69 -1.03
CA ASP A 248 22.39 5.92 -2.26
C ASP A 248 20.92 5.52 -2.46
N VAL A 249 20.06 5.69 -1.45
CA VAL A 249 18.64 5.36 -1.54
C VAL A 249 17.89 6.46 -2.28
N ILE A 250 17.24 6.11 -3.39
CA ILE A 250 16.37 7.03 -4.14
C ILE A 250 15.07 7.19 -3.38
N ILE A 251 14.57 8.41 -3.26
CA ILE A 251 13.30 8.67 -2.57
C ILE A 251 12.27 9.14 -3.59
N PHE A 252 11.17 8.39 -3.70
CA PHE A 252 10.00 8.74 -4.49
C PHE A 252 8.88 9.19 -3.55
N PRO A 253 8.68 10.49 -3.31
CA PRO A 253 7.70 10.95 -2.35
C PRO A 253 6.27 10.74 -2.84
N LEU A 254 5.37 10.28 -1.95
CA LEU A 254 3.94 10.47 -2.11
C LEU A 254 3.61 11.97 -2.08
N ASN A 255 2.60 12.39 -2.83
CA ASN A 255 2.30 13.81 -2.91
C ASN A 255 1.15 14.22 -2.00
N SER A 256 1.36 15.31 -1.27
CA SER A 256 0.27 15.99 -0.60
C SER A 256 -0.60 16.74 -1.59
N LEU A 257 -1.92 16.63 -1.41
CA LEU A 257 -2.95 17.25 -2.24
C LEU A 257 -3.76 18.25 -1.42
N ASN A 258 -3.94 19.46 -1.96
CA ASN A 258 -4.85 20.43 -1.37
C ASN A 258 -6.22 20.28 -2.05
N THR A 259 -7.21 19.80 -1.34
CA THR A 259 -8.59 19.66 -1.83
C THR A 259 -9.47 20.75 -1.25
N LYS A 260 -10.69 20.88 -1.77
CA LYS A 260 -11.68 21.80 -1.19
C LYS A 260 -12.17 21.34 0.20
N TYR A 261 -11.90 20.10 0.59
CA TYR A 261 -12.31 19.53 1.87
C TYR A 261 -11.18 19.49 2.90
N GLY A 262 -9.97 19.83 2.50
CA GLY A 262 -8.79 19.83 3.34
C GLY A 262 -7.54 19.29 2.64
N LYS A 263 -6.48 19.14 3.39
CA LYS A 263 -5.22 18.58 2.92
C LYS A 263 -5.25 17.05 3.05
N THR A 264 -4.83 16.34 2.01
CA THR A 264 -4.74 14.88 1.98
C THR A 264 -3.47 14.43 1.29
N ILE A 265 -3.29 13.13 1.11
CA ILE A 265 -2.18 12.51 0.38
C ILE A 265 -2.78 11.77 -0.82
N SER A 266 -2.00 11.53 -1.86
CA SER A 266 -2.42 10.76 -3.04
C SER A 266 -2.55 9.25 -2.74
N MET A 267 -3.31 8.90 -1.70
CA MET A 267 -3.51 7.54 -1.20
C MET A 267 -4.96 7.35 -0.72
N ASP A 268 -5.58 6.23 -1.03
CA ASP A 268 -6.99 5.93 -0.77
C ASP A 268 -7.38 6.06 0.70
N TYR A 269 -6.59 5.52 1.64
CA TYR A 269 -6.85 5.64 3.08
C TYR A 269 -6.94 7.10 3.54
N ASN A 270 -6.12 7.98 2.98
CA ASN A 270 -6.15 9.39 3.32
C ASN A 270 -7.40 10.10 2.78
N PHE A 271 -7.96 9.61 1.67
CA PHE A 271 -9.27 10.06 1.19
C PHE A 271 -10.39 9.51 2.07
N LEU A 272 -10.31 8.24 2.51
CA LEU A 272 -11.26 7.69 3.47
C LEU A 272 -11.33 8.56 4.74
N MET A 273 -10.19 8.93 5.30
CA MET A 273 -10.14 9.81 6.47
C MET A 273 -10.70 11.21 6.18
N LEU A 274 -10.43 11.76 5.01
CA LEU A 274 -10.97 13.06 4.59
C LEU A 274 -12.49 13.03 4.37
N ASP A 275 -13.03 11.89 3.95
CA ASP A 275 -14.44 11.70 3.59
C ASP A 275 -15.32 11.24 4.75
N GLN A 276 -14.80 11.08 5.97
CA GLN A 276 -15.61 10.70 7.14
C GLN A 276 -16.87 11.54 7.26
N GLY A 277 -18.05 10.87 7.35
CA GLY A 277 -19.36 11.51 7.36
C GLY A 277 -19.82 12.04 5.99
N ARG A 278 -19.14 11.70 4.91
CA ARG A 278 -19.45 12.09 3.52
C ARG A 278 -19.20 10.92 2.56
N GLU A 279 -19.54 9.72 2.96
CA GLU A 279 -19.21 8.48 2.24
C GLU A 279 -19.87 8.45 0.85
N LEU A 280 -21.09 8.98 0.73
CA LEU A 280 -21.79 9.01 -0.56
C LEU A 280 -21.02 9.83 -1.60
N GLY A 281 -20.67 9.20 -2.71
CA GLY A 281 -19.94 9.81 -3.83
C GLY A 281 -18.46 10.08 -3.53
N ALA A 282 -17.87 9.40 -2.53
CA ALA A 282 -16.47 9.52 -2.16
C ALA A 282 -15.54 9.16 -3.32
N GLY A 283 -15.84 8.09 -4.06
CA GLY A 283 -15.08 7.70 -5.24
C GLY A 283 -15.06 8.78 -6.32
N ALA A 284 -16.20 9.41 -6.60
CA ALA A 284 -16.27 10.50 -7.58
C ALA A 284 -15.45 11.72 -7.14
N ARG A 285 -15.42 12.04 -5.83
CA ARG A 285 -14.57 13.10 -5.29
C ARG A 285 -13.10 12.78 -5.45
N MET A 286 -12.67 11.58 -5.07
CA MET A 286 -11.29 11.13 -5.20
C MET A 286 -10.84 11.13 -6.68
N LEU A 287 -11.66 10.60 -7.59
CA LEU A 287 -11.37 10.62 -9.03
C LEU A 287 -11.16 12.05 -9.55
N ASN A 288 -12.01 13.01 -9.15
CA ASN A 288 -11.86 14.40 -9.53
C ASN A 288 -10.55 15.00 -8.99
N GLU A 289 -10.12 14.64 -7.77
CA GLU A 289 -8.84 15.08 -7.23
C GLU A 289 -7.65 14.43 -7.95
N TYR A 290 -7.74 13.17 -8.34
CA TYR A 290 -6.71 12.50 -9.17
C TYR A 290 -6.61 13.14 -10.56
N ARG A 291 -7.71 13.46 -11.21
CA ARG A 291 -7.72 14.21 -12.48
C ARG A 291 -7.05 15.58 -12.32
N ARG A 292 -7.38 16.29 -11.25
CA ARG A 292 -6.77 17.60 -10.95
C ARG A 292 -5.27 17.47 -10.70
N TYR A 293 -4.86 16.45 -9.95
CA TYR A 293 -3.46 16.13 -9.67
C TYR A 293 -2.68 15.82 -10.95
N PHE A 294 -3.24 15.03 -11.85
CA PHE A 294 -2.69 14.74 -13.17
C PHE A 294 -2.52 16.02 -14.01
N LEU A 295 -3.53 16.87 -14.07
CA LEU A 295 -3.45 18.14 -14.79
C LEU A 295 -2.41 19.10 -14.19
N GLN A 296 -2.26 19.12 -12.87
CA GLN A 296 -1.21 19.91 -12.22
C GLN A 296 0.18 19.39 -12.57
N ALA A 297 0.37 18.07 -12.59
CA ALA A 297 1.61 17.45 -13.01
C ALA A 297 1.99 17.78 -14.45
N ARG A 298 1.01 17.75 -15.36
CA ARG A 298 1.16 18.19 -16.76
C ARG A 298 1.62 19.64 -16.86
N LYS A 299 0.95 20.55 -16.16
CA LYS A 299 1.30 21.98 -16.11
C LYS A 299 2.68 22.24 -15.54
N LYS A 300 3.16 21.35 -14.68
CA LYS A 300 4.51 21.41 -14.11
C LYS A 300 5.55 20.65 -14.94
N GLY A 301 5.39 20.58 -16.26
CA GLY A 301 6.37 19.97 -17.17
C GLY A 301 6.46 18.45 -17.03
N ASN A 302 5.32 17.77 -16.87
CA ASN A 302 5.21 16.33 -16.67
C ASN A 302 5.89 15.84 -15.37
N ALA A 303 5.69 16.55 -14.27
CA ALA A 303 6.17 16.11 -12.97
C ALA A 303 5.67 14.68 -12.68
N PRO A 304 6.54 13.75 -12.28
CA PRO A 304 6.11 12.40 -11.92
C PRO A 304 5.11 12.42 -10.77
N ILE A 305 4.08 11.58 -10.86
CA ILE A 305 3.07 11.42 -9.81
C ILE A 305 3.03 9.99 -9.33
N GLN A 306 2.62 9.80 -8.07
CA GLN A 306 2.33 8.47 -7.56
C GLN A 306 1.00 8.44 -6.81
N ILE A 307 0.34 7.30 -6.92
CA ILE A 307 -0.95 6.98 -6.32
C ILE A 307 -0.78 5.71 -5.50
N GLY A 308 -1.15 5.78 -4.22
CA GLY A 308 -1.16 4.64 -3.32
C GLY A 308 -2.58 4.13 -3.09
N HIS A 309 -2.71 2.82 -3.04
CA HIS A 309 -3.93 2.13 -2.63
C HIS A 309 -3.59 0.99 -1.68
N HIS A 310 -4.61 0.42 -1.05
CA HIS A 310 -4.48 -0.75 -0.19
C HIS A 310 -5.27 -1.94 -0.75
N PHE A 311 -4.98 -3.14 -0.26
CA PHE A 311 -5.75 -4.36 -0.54
C PHE A 311 -7.10 -4.36 0.21
N ALA A 312 -7.81 -3.23 0.18
CA ALA A 312 -9.08 -3.00 0.85
C ALA A 312 -10.13 -2.45 -0.11
N ARG A 313 -11.39 -2.70 0.21
CA ARG A 313 -12.56 -2.21 -0.54
C ARG A 313 -13.38 -1.28 0.35
N TRP A 314 -12.72 -0.31 0.98
CA TRP A 314 -13.37 0.69 1.80
C TRP A 314 -14.47 1.40 1.04
N ASN A 315 -15.52 1.78 1.76
CA ASN A 315 -16.69 2.44 1.21
C ASN A 315 -17.24 1.71 -0.03
N GLU A 316 -17.48 0.39 0.14
CA GLU A 316 -18.04 -0.49 -0.89
C GLU A 316 -17.22 -0.51 -2.21
N GLY A 317 -15.92 -0.18 -2.13
CA GLY A 317 -15.01 -0.17 -3.29
C GLY A 317 -15.05 1.10 -4.12
N GLU A 318 -15.67 2.19 -3.65
CA GLU A 318 -15.70 3.46 -4.39
C GLU A 318 -14.30 4.01 -4.71
N TYR A 319 -13.34 3.88 -3.78
CA TYR A 319 -11.97 4.33 -4.03
C TYR A 319 -11.25 3.46 -5.06
N TRP A 320 -11.50 2.16 -5.04
CA TRP A 320 -10.98 1.25 -6.05
C TRP A 320 -11.59 1.53 -7.43
N TRP A 321 -12.88 1.79 -7.49
CA TRP A 321 -13.52 2.26 -8.71
C TRP A 321 -12.84 3.53 -9.24
N ALA A 322 -12.59 4.52 -8.39
CA ALA A 322 -11.93 5.77 -8.78
C ALA A 322 -10.51 5.53 -9.35
N LEU A 323 -9.74 4.60 -8.78
CA LEU A 323 -8.45 4.19 -9.35
C LEU A 323 -8.62 3.57 -10.74
N LYS A 324 -9.59 2.65 -10.90
CA LYS A 324 -9.83 2.00 -12.20
C LYS A 324 -10.19 3.03 -13.28
N GLU A 325 -11.06 3.96 -12.98
CA GLU A 325 -11.42 5.04 -13.90
C GLU A 325 -10.22 5.93 -14.24
N PHE A 326 -9.43 6.31 -13.24
CA PHE A 326 -8.22 7.09 -13.47
C PHE A 326 -7.23 6.37 -14.41
N VAL A 327 -6.98 5.09 -14.19
CA VAL A 327 -6.11 4.27 -15.06
C VAL A 327 -6.65 4.21 -16.47
N PHE A 328 -7.94 3.92 -16.61
CA PHE A 328 -8.61 3.86 -17.91
C PHE A 328 -8.53 5.18 -18.67
N GLU A 329 -8.67 6.31 -17.97
CA GLU A 329 -8.61 7.65 -18.57
C GLU A 329 -7.19 8.07 -18.96
N HIS A 330 -6.18 7.72 -18.16
CA HIS A 330 -4.88 8.37 -18.25
C HIS A 330 -3.71 7.46 -18.65
N CYS A 331 -3.77 6.16 -18.34
CA CYS A 331 -2.64 5.26 -18.63
C CYS A 331 -2.53 4.83 -20.12
N LYS A 332 -3.52 5.10 -20.92
CA LYS A 332 -3.55 4.78 -22.37
C LYS A 332 -2.94 5.84 -23.28
N TYR A 333 -2.65 7.02 -22.76
CA TYR A 333 -2.09 8.10 -23.58
C TYR A 333 -0.61 7.89 -23.86
N GLU A 334 -0.17 8.16 -25.09
CA GLU A 334 1.23 8.04 -25.50
C GLU A 334 2.19 8.91 -24.68
N PHE A 335 1.69 10.03 -24.17
CA PHE A 335 2.44 10.96 -23.32
C PHE A 335 2.41 10.58 -21.83
N THR A 336 1.83 9.44 -21.45
CA THR A 336 1.80 8.93 -20.07
C THR A 336 2.53 7.59 -20.01
N ALA A 337 3.27 7.36 -18.94
CA ALA A 337 3.92 6.10 -18.64
C ALA A 337 3.46 5.63 -17.24
N CYS A 338 2.48 4.71 -17.22
CA CYS A 338 2.03 4.05 -15.99
C CYS A 338 2.93 2.82 -15.75
N VAL A 339 3.94 2.98 -14.91
CA VAL A 339 5.05 2.05 -14.73
C VAL A 339 5.36 1.79 -13.27
N THR A 340 6.10 0.72 -12.99
CA THR A 340 6.62 0.41 -11.67
C THR A 340 7.69 1.43 -11.23
N PHE A 341 8.08 1.42 -9.96
CA PHE A 341 9.17 2.30 -9.50
C PHE A 341 10.52 1.89 -10.09
N SER A 342 10.79 0.59 -10.23
CA SER A 342 12.00 0.10 -10.89
C SER A 342 12.05 0.50 -12.38
N ASP A 343 10.92 0.46 -13.08
CA ASP A 343 10.86 0.94 -14.46
C ASP A 343 11.05 2.46 -14.55
N ARG A 344 10.53 3.20 -13.59
CA ARG A 344 10.78 4.63 -13.49
C ARG A 344 12.26 4.94 -13.35
N ILE A 345 13.00 4.20 -12.51
CA ILE A 345 14.45 4.35 -12.35
C ILE A 345 15.13 4.17 -13.71
N ARG A 346 14.80 3.09 -14.42
CA ARG A 346 15.38 2.80 -15.77
C ARG A 346 15.06 3.91 -16.78
N LEU A 347 13.82 4.39 -16.81
CA LEU A 347 13.40 5.47 -17.71
C LEU A 347 14.14 6.79 -17.43
N GLU A 348 14.34 7.09 -16.16
CA GLU A 348 15.03 8.31 -15.75
C GLU A 348 16.55 8.19 -15.96
N ASP A 349 17.16 7.01 -15.78
CA ASP A 349 18.59 6.80 -15.97
C ASP A 349 19.00 6.79 -17.45
N VAL A 350 18.18 6.26 -18.35
CA VAL A 350 18.43 6.33 -19.82
C VAL A 350 18.52 7.77 -20.31
N HIS A 351 17.84 8.72 -19.66
CA HIS A 351 17.92 10.13 -20.02
C HIS A 351 19.15 10.86 -19.46
N PHE A 352 19.94 10.20 -18.56
CA PHE A 352 21.19 10.76 -18.04
C PHE A 352 22.42 10.42 -18.89
N PHE A 353 22.33 9.39 -19.73
CA PHE A 353 23.43 8.91 -20.57
C PHE A 353 23.30 9.31 -22.05
N ASN A 354 22.25 10.01 -22.41
CA ASN A 354 22.02 10.62 -23.74
C ASN A 354 22.02 12.16 -23.65
#